data_71e27423597a254c70e5a4887efb5eb9
#
_entry.id   71e27423597a254c70e5a4887efb5eb9
#
_cell.length_a   1.000
_cell.length_b   1.000
_cell.length_c   1.000
_cell.angle_alpha   90.00
_cell.angle_beta   90.00
_cell.angle_gamma   90.00
#
_symmetry.space_group_name_H-M   'P 1'
#
loop_
_entity.id
_entity.type
_entity.pdbx_description
1 polymer ?
#
loop_
_entity_poly.entity_id
_entity_poly.type
_entity_poly.pdbx_seq_one_letter_code
_entity_poly.pdbx_strand_id
1 'polypeptide(L)'
;QIQWNRLIAVVEEQAQTMIRTAFSTTVREAGDLSAGIFDLEGRMLAQAVTGTPGHVNSMAESVGHFLAKFPADTMQPGDHYITNDPWLGTGHLHDLTVVTPAFRRGRIVGLFANTAHIIDIGGLGMGPEGRSVFEEGLYIPIVKCFDRNVPNETFFDFIRVGSRTPVELEGDIYTLCACNDAGARRLVEMLDEFAMDSLDPLAEFIFESSLRATIDEIRKLPKGTFRAWIRSDGYEAPVTLNAAMTIHDDRIEVDYAGTSGLSTRGINVPPAYCRAYSCFGIKCVVAPEIPNNWASLSPFHMMIPEGCILNAPRPYPVSVRHVVGQLLPDLMMGCLHQAIPGRVNAEGSSALWNPPLRGGSQVSGQAAEVEDFEIITFNSGGTGARPTKDGLDGIAFPSGVRTMPVEAT
;
A
#
# COMPACT_ATOMS: atom_id res chain seq x y z
N GLN A 1 24.55 3.97 10.27
CA GLN A 1 23.42 4.93 10.29
C GLN A 1 23.47 5.92 9.10
N ILE A 2 24.60 6.50 8.73
CA ILE A 2 24.71 7.43 7.59
C ILE A 2 24.26 6.75 6.29
N GLN A 3 24.75 5.54 6.01
CA GLN A 3 24.37 4.76 4.82
C GLN A 3 22.87 4.42 4.83
N TRP A 4 22.29 4.08 5.98
CA TRP A 4 20.86 3.82 6.09
C TRP A 4 20.03 5.08 5.79
N ASN A 5 20.40 6.21 6.38
CA ASN A 5 19.72 7.49 6.06
C ASN A 5 19.86 7.86 4.58
N ARG A 6 21.01 7.57 3.96
CA ARG A 6 21.21 7.76 2.52
C ARG A 6 20.29 6.85 1.68
N LEU A 7 20.11 5.61 2.11
CA LEU A 7 19.19 4.66 1.45
C LEU A 7 17.73 5.14 1.56
N ILE A 8 17.31 5.67 2.71
CA ILE A 8 15.98 6.29 2.88
C ILE A 8 15.83 7.49 1.92
N ALA A 9 16.86 8.33 1.77
CA ALA A 9 16.83 9.44 0.82
C ALA A 9 16.71 8.98 -0.64
N VAL A 10 17.31 7.85 -1.00
CA VAL A 10 17.17 7.25 -2.35
C VAL A 10 15.72 6.88 -2.64
N VAL A 11 15.05 6.21 -1.72
CA VAL A 11 13.63 5.83 -1.92
C VAL A 11 12.67 7.01 -1.82
N GLU A 12 13.01 8.03 -1.04
CA GLU A 12 12.24 9.29 -1.03
C GLU A 12 12.33 10.00 -2.39
N GLU A 13 13.51 10.03 -3.01
CA GLU A 13 13.68 10.58 -4.35
C GLU A 13 12.92 9.78 -5.43
N GLN A 14 12.84 8.46 -5.28
CA GLN A 14 11.98 7.60 -6.09
C GLN A 14 10.51 8.05 -6.00
N ALA A 15 9.97 8.21 -4.78
CA ALA A 15 8.60 8.66 -4.56
C ALA A 15 8.35 10.08 -5.10
N GLN A 16 9.27 11.01 -4.87
CA GLN A 16 9.16 12.38 -5.38
C GLN A 16 9.24 12.43 -6.91
N THR A 17 9.99 11.53 -7.54
CA THR A 17 10.01 11.40 -9.01
C THR A 17 8.64 10.98 -9.51
N MET A 18 8.00 10.01 -8.87
CA MET A 18 6.66 9.56 -9.21
C MET A 18 5.65 10.71 -9.14
N ILE A 19 5.61 11.45 -8.03
CA ILE A 19 4.69 12.59 -7.84
C ILE A 19 4.85 13.64 -8.96
N ARG A 20 6.09 13.93 -9.35
CA ARG A 20 6.39 14.97 -10.35
C ARG A 20 6.07 14.56 -11.78
N THR A 21 6.03 13.28 -12.09
CA THR A 21 5.87 12.76 -13.44
C THR A 21 4.56 12.04 -13.67
N ALA A 22 3.75 11.81 -12.63
CA ALA A 22 2.46 11.15 -12.73
C ALA A 22 1.47 11.93 -13.60
N PHE A 23 0.70 11.20 -14.37
CA PHE A 23 -0.38 11.71 -15.18
C PHE A 23 -1.66 11.87 -14.37
N SER A 24 -1.94 10.93 -13.48
CA SER A 24 -3.14 10.96 -12.64
C SER A 24 -3.05 11.95 -11.48
N THR A 25 -4.19 12.53 -11.13
CA THR A 25 -4.36 13.40 -9.96
C THR A 25 -4.31 12.62 -8.66
N THR A 26 -4.66 11.34 -8.66
CA THR A 26 -4.58 10.46 -7.49
C THR A 26 -3.16 10.34 -6.96
N VAL A 27 -2.17 10.29 -7.83
CA VAL A 27 -0.75 10.24 -7.47
C VAL A 27 -0.21 11.66 -7.23
N ARG A 28 -0.42 12.55 -8.20
CA ARG A 28 0.21 13.89 -8.19
C ARG A 28 -0.32 14.78 -7.06
N GLU A 29 -1.62 14.80 -6.84
CA GLU A 29 -2.27 15.71 -5.88
C GLU A 29 -2.57 15.02 -4.55
N ALA A 30 -3.20 13.83 -4.59
CA ALA A 30 -3.55 13.10 -3.38
C ALA A 30 -2.37 12.35 -2.75
N GLY A 31 -1.35 12.00 -3.52
CA GLY A 31 -0.17 11.28 -3.03
C GLY A 31 -0.46 9.82 -2.67
N ASP A 32 -1.40 9.19 -3.37
CA ASP A 32 -1.75 7.79 -3.13
C ASP A 32 -0.77 6.85 -3.83
N LEU A 33 0.37 6.69 -3.22
CA LEU A 33 1.51 5.95 -3.74
C LEU A 33 2.34 5.30 -2.62
N SER A 34 3.26 4.43 -3.00
CA SER A 34 4.36 3.97 -2.15
C SER A 34 5.60 3.66 -2.98
N ALA A 35 6.75 3.68 -2.35
CA ALA A 35 8.04 3.39 -2.97
C ALA A 35 8.98 2.74 -1.96
N GLY A 36 9.80 1.79 -2.40
CA GLY A 36 10.72 1.08 -1.51
C GLY A 36 11.81 0.34 -2.25
N ILE A 37 12.85 -0.03 -1.48
CA ILE A 37 13.96 -0.86 -1.93
C ILE A 37 13.98 -2.16 -1.14
N PHE A 38 14.33 -3.24 -1.84
CA PHE A 38 14.31 -4.61 -1.34
C PHE A 38 15.62 -5.31 -1.64
N ASP A 39 15.98 -6.28 -0.80
CA ASP A 39 17.05 -7.23 -1.10
C ASP A 39 16.60 -8.30 -2.11
N LEU A 40 17.48 -9.23 -2.43
CA LEU A 40 17.20 -10.26 -3.41
C LEU A 40 16.35 -11.42 -2.87
N GLU A 41 16.08 -11.45 -1.58
CA GLU A 41 15.10 -12.31 -0.92
C GLU A 41 13.70 -11.67 -0.85
N GLY A 42 13.55 -10.44 -1.34
CA GLY A 42 12.29 -9.70 -1.34
C GLY A 42 11.96 -9.03 0.00
N ARG A 43 12.95 -8.86 0.89
CA ARG A 43 12.77 -8.20 2.18
C ARG A 43 12.99 -6.70 2.03
N MET A 44 12.04 -5.91 2.51
CA MET A 44 12.10 -4.44 2.43
C MET A 44 13.19 -3.89 3.33
N LEU A 45 14.15 -3.15 2.75
CA LEU A 45 15.24 -2.45 3.46
C LEU A 45 14.84 -1.06 3.91
N ALA A 46 14.17 -0.33 3.04
CA ALA A 46 13.70 1.02 3.30
C ALA A 46 12.49 1.34 2.42
N GLN A 47 11.66 2.24 2.91
CA GLN A 47 10.55 2.82 2.16
C GLN A 47 10.66 4.35 2.17
N ALA A 48 9.98 5.01 1.23
CA ALA A 48 9.79 6.45 1.27
C ALA A 48 8.93 6.83 2.49
N VAL A 49 9.22 7.99 3.06
CA VAL A 49 8.39 8.58 4.12
C VAL A 49 7.04 9.00 3.55
N THR A 50 7.07 9.55 2.32
CA THR A 50 5.87 9.81 1.54
C THR A 50 5.26 8.50 1.07
N GLY A 51 4.02 8.22 1.48
CA GLY A 51 3.33 7.00 1.05
C GLY A 51 2.08 6.67 1.84
N THR A 52 1.26 5.81 1.25
CA THR A 52 0.02 5.31 1.84
C THR A 52 0.31 4.05 2.65
N PRO A 53 -0.02 3.99 3.95
CA PRO A 53 0.33 2.86 4.82
C PRO A 53 -0.17 1.50 4.32
N GLY A 54 -1.36 1.45 3.74
CA GLY A 54 -1.93 0.22 3.17
C GLY A 54 -1.14 -0.29 1.97
N HIS A 55 -0.58 0.61 1.15
CA HIS A 55 0.27 0.24 0.03
C HIS A 55 1.65 -0.24 0.48
N VAL A 56 2.30 0.49 1.36
CA VAL A 56 3.68 0.22 1.77
C VAL A 56 3.86 -1.19 2.31
N ASN A 57 3.08 -1.56 3.31
CA ASN A 57 3.25 -2.83 4.00
C ASN A 57 2.75 -4.01 3.16
N SER A 58 1.71 -3.83 2.33
CA SER A 58 1.25 -4.87 1.40
C SER A 58 2.19 -5.02 0.20
N MET A 59 2.78 -3.93 -0.31
CA MET A 59 3.84 -3.98 -1.31
C MET A 59 5.05 -4.76 -0.78
N ALA A 60 5.36 -4.67 0.51
CA ALA A 60 6.45 -5.44 1.12
C ALA A 60 6.25 -6.96 1.00
N GLU A 61 5.01 -7.45 1.06
CA GLU A 61 4.70 -8.86 0.80
C GLU A 61 4.70 -9.17 -0.71
N SER A 62 4.29 -8.22 -1.54
CA SER A 62 4.13 -8.40 -2.98
C SER A 62 5.43 -8.79 -3.69
N VAL A 63 6.57 -8.18 -3.33
CA VAL A 63 7.86 -8.44 -3.99
C VAL A 63 8.27 -9.92 -3.94
N GLY A 64 7.95 -10.62 -2.86
CA GLY A 64 8.15 -12.07 -2.76
C GLY A 64 7.39 -12.86 -3.83
N HIS A 65 6.18 -12.44 -4.21
CA HIS A 65 5.40 -13.08 -5.28
C HIS A 65 6.00 -12.84 -6.66
N PHE A 66 6.58 -11.65 -6.91
CA PHE A 66 7.33 -11.40 -8.15
C PHE A 66 8.56 -12.30 -8.25
N LEU A 67 9.33 -12.44 -7.18
CA LEU A 67 10.50 -13.32 -7.13
C LEU A 67 10.14 -14.81 -7.28
N ALA A 68 9.00 -15.24 -6.75
CA ALA A 68 8.50 -16.60 -6.92
C ALA A 68 8.17 -16.92 -8.39
N LYS A 69 7.71 -15.93 -9.16
CA LYS A 69 7.40 -16.10 -10.58
C LYS A 69 8.59 -15.84 -11.49
N PHE A 70 9.39 -14.84 -11.17
CA PHE A 70 10.59 -14.43 -11.89
C PHE A 70 11.77 -14.37 -10.90
N PRO A 71 12.50 -15.49 -10.72
CA PRO A 71 13.68 -15.51 -9.84
C PRO A 71 14.70 -14.44 -10.23
N ALA A 72 15.40 -13.87 -9.25
CA ALA A 72 16.31 -12.74 -9.45
C ALA A 72 17.41 -13.02 -10.48
N ASP A 73 17.89 -14.25 -10.57
CA ASP A 73 18.89 -14.70 -11.54
C ASP A 73 18.38 -14.75 -13.00
N THR A 74 17.06 -14.69 -13.21
CA THR A 74 16.43 -14.64 -14.53
C THR A 74 16.19 -13.21 -15.02
N MET A 75 16.28 -12.22 -14.13
CA MET A 75 16.01 -10.82 -14.43
C MET A 75 17.17 -10.19 -15.23
N GLN A 76 16.84 -9.23 -16.08
CA GLN A 76 17.80 -8.53 -16.94
C GLN A 76 17.74 -7.01 -16.71
N PRO A 77 18.82 -6.26 -16.99
CA PRO A 77 18.78 -4.81 -16.99
C PRO A 77 17.68 -4.27 -17.92
N GLY A 78 16.85 -3.36 -17.39
CA GLY A 78 15.75 -2.77 -18.15
C GLY A 78 14.46 -3.61 -18.16
N ASP A 79 14.39 -4.68 -17.35
CA ASP A 79 13.15 -5.39 -17.09
C ASP A 79 12.28 -4.63 -16.08
N HIS A 80 10.98 -4.57 -16.35
CA HIS A 80 9.98 -4.09 -15.40
C HIS A 80 8.83 -5.08 -15.33
N TYR A 81 8.45 -5.44 -14.12
CA TYR A 81 7.37 -6.39 -13.85
C TYR A 81 6.21 -5.66 -13.18
N ILE A 82 4.98 -6.01 -13.53
CA ILE A 82 3.78 -5.32 -13.06
C ILE A 82 2.68 -6.31 -12.66
N THR A 83 1.85 -5.93 -11.70
CA THR A 83 0.58 -6.58 -11.36
C THR A 83 -0.40 -5.59 -10.73
N ASN A 84 -1.69 -5.89 -10.82
CA ASN A 84 -2.72 -5.33 -9.96
C ASN A 84 -3.53 -6.41 -9.21
N ASP A 85 -2.99 -7.62 -9.13
CA ASP A 85 -3.65 -8.73 -8.44
C ASP A 85 -3.91 -8.37 -6.96
N PRO A 86 -5.17 -8.32 -6.49
CA PRO A 86 -5.49 -7.91 -5.12
C PRO A 86 -4.84 -8.76 -4.02
N TRP A 87 -4.57 -10.03 -4.28
CA TRP A 87 -3.99 -10.98 -3.32
C TRP A 87 -2.47 -11.05 -3.39
N LEU A 88 -1.88 -10.58 -4.49
CA LEU A 88 -0.43 -10.54 -4.70
C LEU A 88 0.13 -9.11 -4.66
N GLY A 89 -0.76 -8.11 -4.61
CA GLY A 89 -0.47 -6.67 -4.55
C GLY A 89 -1.07 -6.04 -3.31
N THR A 90 -1.78 -4.94 -3.50
CA THR A 90 -2.25 -4.03 -2.43
C THR A 90 -3.75 -4.10 -2.14
N GLY A 91 -4.42 -5.13 -2.58
CA GLY A 91 -5.75 -5.48 -2.11
C GLY A 91 -6.93 -5.08 -3.01
N HIS A 92 -6.72 -4.41 -4.15
CA HIS A 92 -7.73 -4.17 -5.20
C HIS A 92 -7.09 -3.95 -6.59
N LEU A 93 -7.91 -3.97 -7.64
CA LEU A 93 -7.41 -3.84 -9.01
C LEU A 93 -6.95 -2.42 -9.37
N HIS A 94 -7.37 -1.40 -8.63
CA HIS A 94 -7.02 0.00 -8.90
C HIS A 94 -5.60 0.38 -8.47
N ASP A 95 -4.85 -0.52 -7.87
CA ASP A 95 -3.45 -0.28 -7.52
C ASP A 95 -2.53 -1.09 -8.44
N LEU A 96 -1.65 -0.41 -9.14
CA LEU A 96 -0.57 -1.03 -9.90
C LEU A 96 0.68 -1.13 -9.06
N THR A 97 1.25 -2.32 -8.93
CA THR A 97 2.56 -2.54 -8.32
C THR A 97 3.58 -2.88 -9.39
N VAL A 98 4.69 -2.15 -9.43
CA VAL A 98 5.80 -2.38 -10.35
C VAL A 98 7.06 -2.75 -9.59
N VAL A 99 7.76 -3.80 -10.04
CA VAL A 99 9.06 -4.23 -9.52
C VAL A 99 10.12 -4.15 -10.62
N THR A 100 11.26 -3.56 -10.29
CA THR A 100 12.38 -3.32 -11.22
C THR A 100 13.68 -3.75 -10.57
N PRO A 101 14.50 -4.61 -11.23
CA PRO A 101 15.82 -4.99 -10.73
C PRO A 101 16.84 -3.86 -10.95
N ALA A 102 17.63 -3.58 -9.93
CA ALA A 102 18.76 -2.65 -10.00
C ALA A 102 20.06 -3.40 -10.31
N PHE A 103 20.79 -2.96 -11.33
CA PHE A 103 22.03 -3.59 -11.75
C PHE A 103 23.22 -2.65 -11.58
N ARG A 104 24.35 -3.22 -11.13
CA ARG A 104 25.66 -2.54 -11.09
C ARG A 104 26.73 -3.50 -11.63
N ARG A 105 27.47 -3.05 -12.66
CA ARG A 105 28.56 -3.86 -13.27
C ARG A 105 28.10 -5.26 -13.70
N GLY A 106 26.89 -5.35 -14.24
CA GLY A 106 26.30 -6.61 -14.72
C GLY A 106 25.76 -7.55 -13.64
N ARG A 107 25.72 -7.12 -12.36
CA ARG A 107 25.14 -7.88 -11.26
C ARG A 107 23.92 -7.18 -10.70
N ILE A 108 22.90 -7.94 -10.34
CA ILE A 108 21.75 -7.42 -9.62
C ILE A 108 22.18 -7.07 -8.18
N VAL A 109 21.83 -5.87 -7.71
CA VAL A 109 22.24 -5.36 -6.39
C VAL A 109 21.07 -5.04 -5.48
N GLY A 110 19.84 -5.15 -5.96
CA GLY A 110 18.60 -4.93 -5.22
C GLY A 110 17.42 -4.83 -6.15
N LEU A 111 16.22 -4.70 -5.57
CA LEU A 111 14.97 -4.52 -6.28
C LEU A 111 14.31 -3.22 -5.82
N PHE A 112 13.81 -2.43 -6.76
CA PHE A 112 12.92 -1.31 -6.46
C PHE A 112 11.48 -1.72 -6.71
N ALA A 113 10.59 -1.36 -5.81
CA ALA A 113 9.17 -1.51 -6.00
C ALA A 113 8.44 -0.22 -5.68
N ASN A 114 7.34 -0.03 -6.37
CA ASN A 114 6.40 1.04 -6.11
C ASN A 114 4.97 0.56 -6.33
N THR A 115 4.03 1.33 -5.78
CA THR A 115 2.61 1.15 -6.03
C THR A 115 1.97 2.52 -6.19
N ALA A 116 1.01 2.63 -7.09
CA ALA A 116 0.18 3.81 -7.24
C ALA A 116 -1.27 3.45 -7.50
N HIS A 117 -2.17 4.25 -6.92
CA HIS A 117 -3.60 4.19 -7.20
C HIS A 117 -3.90 4.88 -8.53
N ILE A 118 -4.49 4.16 -9.47
CA ILE A 118 -4.86 4.65 -10.80
C ILE A 118 -6.33 5.06 -10.86
N ILE A 119 -6.67 5.98 -11.77
CA ILE A 119 -8.02 6.52 -11.89
C ILE A 119 -9.00 5.46 -12.36
N ASP A 120 -8.65 4.71 -13.42
CA ASP A 120 -9.54 3.74 -14.05
C ASP A 120 -8.80 2.50 -14.55
N ILE A 121 -9.41 1.35 -14.31
CA ILE A 121 -8.98 0.03 -14.79
C ILE A 121 -10.11 -0.71 -15.53
N GLY A 122 -11.12 0.01 -15.99
CA GLY A 122 -12.29 -0.58 -16.64
C GLY A 122 -13.31 -1.19 -15.67
N GLY A 123 -14.07 -2.15 -16.12
CA GLY A 123 -15.09 -2.82 -15.33
C GLY A 123 -16.15 -1.87 -14.77
N LEU A 124 -16.66 -2.18 -13.59
CA LEU A 124 -17.62 -1.33 -12.87
C LEU A 124 -16.96 -0.07 -12.26
N GLY A 125 -15.63 0.00 -12.24
CA GLY A 125 -14.87 1.08 -11.63
C GLY A 125 -14.77 0.96 -10.12
N MET A 126 -14.35 2.05 -9.45
CA MET A 126 -14.15 2.08 -8.01
C MET A 126 -15.47 2.25 -7.27
N GLY A 127 -16.12 1.13 -6.95
CA GLY A 127 -17.38 1.11 -6.21
C GLY A 127 -17.65 -0.28 -5.60
N PRO A 128 -18.63 -0.38 -4.69
CA PRO A 128 -18.94 -1.64 -4.01
C PRO A 128 -19.85 -2.58 -4.83
N GLU A 129 -20.30 -2.19 -6.01
CA GLU A 129 -21.36 -2.85 -6.77
C GLU A 129 -20.97 -4.23 -7.29
N GLY A 130 -19.67 -4.47 -7.54
CA GLY A 130 -19.15 -5.75 -8.02
C GLY A 130 -19.51 -6.90 -7.11
N ARG A 131 -19.80 -8.07 -7.72
CA ARG A 131 -20.11 -9.32 -7.01
C ARG A 131 -18.95 -10.29 -7.01
N SER A 132 -17.96 -9.99 -7.83
CA SER A 132 -16.68 -10.70 -7.91
C SER A 132 -15.60 -9.77 -8.44
N VAL A 133 -14.34 -10.08 -8.17
CA VAL A 133 -13.20 -9.32 -8.70
C VAL A 133 -13.20 -9.21 -10.23
N PHE A 134 -13.83 -10.17 -10.94
CA PHE A 134 -13.90 -10.17 -12.41
C PHE A 134 -14.79 -9.06 -12.98
N GLU A 135 -15.66 -8.48 -12.18
CA GLU A 135 -16.51 -7.35 -12.57
C GLU A 135 -15.85 -6.00 -12.27
N GLU A 136 -14.79 -5.98 -11.46
CA GLU A 136 -14.18 -4.76 -10.93
C GLU A 136 -13.21 -4.09 -11.90
N GLY A 137 -12.72 -4.81 -12.93
CA GLY A 137 -11.84 -4.22 -13.93
C GLY A 137 -10.91 -5.22 -14.62
N LEU A 138 -9.95 -4.69 -15.37
CA LEU A 138 -8.92 -5.48 -16.02
C LEU A 138 -7.98 -6.07 -14.97
N TYR A 139 -7.93 -7.40 -14.92
CA TYR A 139 -7.08 -8.15 -14.01
C TYR A 139 -5.71 -8.44 -14.66
N ILE A 140 -4.66 -7.86 -14.11
CA ILE A 140 -3.28 -7.99 -14.59
C ILE A 140 -2.53 -8.96 -13.66
N PRO A 141 -2.22 -10.19 -14.07
CA PRO A 141 -1.35 -11.06 -13.31
C PRO A 141 0.07 -10.50 -13.29
N ILE A 142 0.95 -11.04 -12.44
CA ILE A 142 2.37 -10.64 -12.51
C ILE A 142 2.91 -10.95 -13.91
N VAL A 143 3.25 -9.91 -14.67
CA VAL A 143 3.80 -10.01 -16.03
C VAL A 143 4.95 -9.02 -16.23
N LYS A 144 5.75 -9.26 -17.26
CA LYS A 144 6.78 -8.32 -17.69
C LYS A 144 6.13 -7.27 -18.60
N CYS A 145 6.09 -5.99 -18.18
CA CYS A 145 5.60 -4.88 -18.99
C CYS A 145 6.70 -4.26 -19.88
N PHE A 146 7.97 -4.36 -19.45
CA PHE A 146 9.14 -4.05 -20.30
C PHE A 146 10.13 -5.21 -20.23
N ASP A 147 10.64 -5.63 -21.38
CA ASP A 147 11.74 -6.59 -21.52
C ASP A 147 12.96 -5.86 -22.05
N ARG A 148 13.95 -5.65 -21.16
CA ARG A 148 15.21 -4.94 -21.51
C ARG A 148 14.96 -3.59 -22.18
N ASN A 149 14.15 -2.74 -21.54
CA ASN A 149 13.69 -1.43 -22.02
C ASN A 149 12.79 -1.46 -23.27
N VAL A 150 12.36 -2.63 -23.75
CA VAL A 150 11.42 -2.74 -24.84
C VAL A 150 10.02 -2.96 -24.28
N PRO A 151 9.04 -2.08 -24.57
CA PRO A 151 7.67 -2.25 -24.08
C PRO A 151 7.06 -3.54 -24.65
N ASN A 152 6.31 -4.23 -23.79
CA ASN A 152 5.48 -5.35 -24.22
C ASN A 152 4.19 -4.80 -24.86
N GLU A 153 4.21 -4.62 -26.16
CA GLU A 153 3.09 -4.00 -26.89
C GLU A 153 1.77 -4.75 -26.69
N THR A 154 1.81 -6.08 -26.60
CA THR A 154 0.59 -6.85 -26.31
C THR A 154 -0.01 -6.47 -24.96
N PHE A 155 0.81 -6.27 -23.93
CA PHE A 155 0.36 -5.79 -22.63
C PHE A 155 -0.25 -4.39 -22.74
N PHE A 156 0.43 -3.46 -23.43
CA PHE A 156 -0.06 -2.09 -23.58
C PHE A 156 -1.32 -2.00 -24.45
N ASP A 157 -1.51 -2.87 -25.43
CA ASP A 157 -2.75 -2.96 -26.18
C ASP A 157 -3.95 -3.33 -25.30
N PHE A 158 -3.78 -4.30 -24.36
CA PHE A 158 -4.82 -4.60 -23.38
C PHE A 158 -5.11 -3.43 -22.45
N ILE A 159 -4.08 -2.69 -22.02
CA ILE A 159 -4.22 -1.49 -21.18
C ILE A 159 -5.04 -0.42 -21.90
N ARG A 160 -4.70 -0.11 -23.15
CA ARG A 160 -5.36 0.93 -23.96
C ARG A 160 -6.84 0.64 -24.20
N VAL A 161 -7.22 -0.61 -24.44
CA VAL A 161 -8.62 -0.98 -24.68
C VAL A 161 -9.39 -1.30 -23.40
N GLY A 162 -8.71 -1.56 -22.30
CA GLY A 162 -9.30 -1.98 -21.02
C GLY A 162 -9.66 -0.83 -20.09
N SER A 163 -9.22 0.41 -20.38
CA SER A 163 -9.47 1.60 -19.56
C SER A 163 -10.25 2.66 -20.30
N ARG A 164 -11.04 3.45 -19.58
CA ARG A 164 -11.72 4.66 -20.07
C ARG A 164 -10.78 5.87 -20.14
N THR A 165 -9.66 5.82 -19.40
CA THR A 165 -8.62 6.86 -19.37
C THR A 165 -7.26 6.27 -19.79
N PRO A 166 -7.13 5.79 -21.04
CA PRO A 166 -5.94 5.01 -21.46
C PRO A 166 -4.66 5.84 -21.48
N VAL A 167 -4.73 7.14 -21.73
CA VAL A 167 -3.56 8.03 -21.77
C VAL A 167 -2.97 8.20 -20.36
N GLU A 168 -3.80 8.45 -19.38
CA GLU A 168 -3.40 8.58 -17.97
C GLU A 168 -2.86 7.25 -17.45
N LEU A 169 -3.55 6.15 -17.72
CA LEU A 169 -3.14 4.82 -17.25
C LEU A 169 -1.80 4.39 -17.84
N GLU A 170 -1.63 4.53 -19.15
CA GLU A 170 -0.35 4.21 -19.83
C GLU A 170 0.76 5.14 -19.32
N GLY A 171 0.49 6.44 -19.20
CA GLY A 171 1.42 7.42 -18.66
C GLY A 171 1.86 7.13 -17.24
N ASP A 172 0.94 6.70 -16.37
CA ASP A 172 1.27 6.30 -15.00
C ASP A 172 2.11 5.01 -14.96
N ILE A 173 1.87 4.03 -15.84
CA ILE A 173 2.73 2.84 -15.94
C ILE A 173 4.16 3.22 -16.31
N TYR A 174 4.35 4.11 -17.30
CA TYR A 174 5.68 4.62 -17.63
C TYR A 174 6.32 5.36 -16.46
N THR A 175 5.53 6.14 -15.73
CA THR A 175 5.99 6.85 -14.52
C THR A 175 6.46 5.89 -13.42
N LEU A 176 5.70 4.82 -13.16
CA LEU A 176 6.06 3.78 -12.19
C LEU A 176 7.39 3.10 -12.56
N CYS A 177 7.60 2.79 -13.83
CA CYS A 177 8.87 2.24 -14.31
C CYS A 177 10.02 3.26 -14.17
N ALA A 178 9.82 4.48 -14.65
CA ALA A 178 10.85 5.53 -14.66
C ALA A 178 11.32 5.93 -13.25
N CYS A 179 10.40 5.97 -12.26
CA CYS A 179 10.79 6.31 -10.89
C CYS A 179 11.60 5.17 -10.23
N ASN A 180 11.32 3.90 -10.55
CA ASN A 180 12.14 2.77 -10.13
C ASN A 180 13.55 2.85 -10.74
N ASP A 181 13.65 3.20 -12.02
CA ASP A 181 14.95 3.43 -12.69
C ASP A 181 15.73 4.60 -12.05
N ALA A 182 15.04 5.66 -11.66
CA ALA A 182 15.66 6.76 -10.93
C ALA A 182 16.23 6.28 -9.58
N GLY A 183 15.46 5.51 -8.82
CA GLY A 183 15.91 4.87 -7.58
C GLY A 183 17.13 3.97 -7.80
N ALA A 184 17.08 3.12 -8.84
CA ALA A 184 18.18 2.21 -9.19
C ALA A 184 19.48 2.96 -9.52
N ARG A 185 19.41 4.06 -10.28
CA ARG A 185 20.58 4.91 -10.55
C ARG A 185 21.15 5.52 -9.26
N ARG A 186 20.29 6.06 -8.38
CA ARG A 186 20.72 6.63 -7.10
C ARG A 186 21.32 5.59 -6.16
N LEU A 187 20.82 4.36 -6.20
CA LEU A 187 21.45 3.26 -5.46
C LEU A 187 22.87 2.98 -5.94
N VAL A 188 23.08 2.92 -7.25
CA VAL A 188 24.43 2.69 -7.82
C VAL A 188 25.37 3.83 -7.42
N GLU A 189 24.94 5.08 -7.50
CA GLU A 189 25.72 6.24 -7.02
C GLU A 189 26.07 6.11 -5.53
N MET A 190 25.12 5.72 -4.68
CA MET A 190 25.34 5.48 -3.26
C MET A 190 26.36 4.36 -3.01
N LEU A 191 26.25 3.23 -3.73
CA LEU A 191 27.20 2.13 -3.60
C LEU A 191 28.62 2.54 -4.00
N ASP A 192 28.76 3.39 -5.03
CA ASP A 192 30.05 3.94 -5.44
C ASP A 192 30.58 4.99 -4.43
N GLU A 193 29.71 5.89 -3.92
CA GLU A 193 30.04 6.89 -2.91
C GLU A 193 30.63 6.29 -1.63
N PHE A 194 30.04 5.19 -1.16
CA PHE A 194 30.48 4.52 0.06
C PHE A 194 31.43 3.33 -0.17
N ALA A 195 31.89 3.11 -1.40
CA ALA A 195 32.73 1.99 -1.81
C ALA A 195 32.19 0.61 -1.34
N MET A 196 30.87 0.42 -1.46
CA MET A 196 30.19 -0.81 -1.10
C MET A 196 30.10 -1.74 -2.32
N ASP A 197 30.42 -3.02 -2.15
CA ASP A 197 30.29 -4.02 -3.22
C ASP A 197 28.87 -4.58 -3.34
N SER A 198 28.13 -4.67 -2.22
CA SER A 198 26.73 -5.12 -2.14
C SER A 198 25.96 -4.38 -1.05
N LEU A 199 24.63 -4.56 -1.00
CA LEU A 199 23.77 -4.09 0.07
C LEU A 199 23.78 -5.00 1.31
N ASP A 200 24.27 -6.24 1.22
CA ASP A 200 24.08 -7.26 2.24
C ASP A 200 24.56 -6.84 3.64
N PRO A 201 25.75 -6.25 3.83
CA PRO A 201 26.18 -5.81 5.16
C PRO A 201 25.30 -4.69 5.74
N LEU A 202 24.77 -3.81 4.86
CA LEU A 202 23.84 -2.77 5.28
C LEU A 202 22.46 -3.34 5.61
N ALA A 203 21.99 -4.32 4.85
CA ALA A 203 20.75 -5.03 5.09
C ALA A 203 20.76 -5.73 6.46
N GLU A 204 21.80 -6.49 6.76
CA GLU A 204 21.98 -7.14 8.07
C GLU A 204 21.93 -6.12 9.20
N PHE A 205 22.69 -5.02 9.09
CA PHE A 205 22.69 -3.95 10.09
C PHE A 205 21.31 -3.33 10.28
N ILE A 206 20.58 -3.05 9.19
CA ILE A 206 19.22 -2.48 9.22
C ILE A 206 18.28 -3.44 9.94
N PHE A 207 18.28 -4.72 9.56
CA PHE A 207 17.36 -5.70 10.13
C PHE A 207 17.64 -6.00 11.60
N GLU A 208 18.88 -6.23 11.97
CA GLU A 208 19.25 -6.48 13.37
C GLU A 208 18.93 -5.28 14.28
N SER A 209 19.29 -4.07 13.82
CA SER A 209 19.05 -2.85 14.59
C SER A 209 17.56 -2.56 14.77
N SER A 210 16.78 -2.71 13.68
CA SER A 210 15.34 -2.45 13.70
C SER A 210 14.56 -3.48 14.51
N LEU A 211 14.89 -4.77 14.36
CA LEU A 211 14.26 -5.84 15.13
C LEU A 211 14.48 -5.64 16.62
N ARG A 212 15.75 -5.45 17.02
CA ARG A 212 16.11 -5.22 18.42
C ARG A 212 15.39 -4.01 18.99
N ALA A 213 15.44 -2.88 18.29
CA ALA A 213 14.78 -1.65 18.73
C ALA A 213 13.25 -1.83 18.87
N THR A 214 12.60 -2.52 17.92
CA THR A 214 11.16 -2.78 18.00
C THR A 214 10.82 -3.70 19.18
N ILE A 215 11.58 -4.77 19.42
CA ILE A 215 11.40 -5.65 20.57
C ILE A 215 11.61 -4.89 21.88
N ASP A 216 12.60 -3.99 21.96
CA ASP A 216 12.85 -3.19 23.14
C ASP A 216 11.68 -2.23 23.44
N GLU A 217 11.00 -1.69 22.44
CA GLU A 217 9.76 -0.91 22.64
C GLU A 217 8.59 -1.81 23.10
N ILE A 218 8.43 -2.99 22.51
CA ILE A 218 7.40 -3.96 22.93
C ILE A 218 7.60 -4.38 24.40
N ARG A 219 8.83 -4.58 24.86
CA ARG A 219 9.16 -4.96 26.24
C ARG A 219 8.69 -3.94 27.27
N LYS A 220 8.62 -2.66 26.91
CA LYS A 220 8.16 -1.58 27.79
C LYS A 220 6.65 -1.59 28.02
N LEU A 221 5.88 -2.31 27.18
CA LEU A 221 4.43 -2.35 27.27
C LEU A 221 3.96 -3.31 28.37
N PRO A 222 2.80 -3.04 29.01
CA PRO A 222 2.13 -4.00 29.87
C PRO A 222 1.80 -5.29 29.11
N LYS A 223 2.06 -6.43 29.74
CA LYS A 223 1.76 -7.75 29.15
C LYS A 223 0.32 -8.14 29.40
N GLY A 224 -0.25 -8.89 28.48
CA GLY A 224 -1.63 -9.36 28.60
C GLY A 224 -2.40 -9.29 27.28
N THR A 225 -3.67 -9.64 27.34
CA THR A 225 -4.59 -9.62 26.19
C THR A 225 -5.61 -8.51 26.35
N PHE A 226 -5.64 -7.62 25.40
CA PHE A 226 -6.53 -6.45 25.33
C PHE A 226 -7.51 -6.62 24.16
N ARG A 227 -8.79 -6.34 24.39
CA ARG A 227 -9.83 -6.59 23.39
C ARG A 227 -10.55 -5.30 23.00
N ALA A 228 -10.79 -5.14 21.70
CA ALA A 228 -11.58 -4.05 21.16
C ALA A 228 -12.46 -4.57 20.02
N TRP A 229 -13.47 -3.79 19.68
CA TRP A 229 -14.33 -4.05 18.54
C TRP A 229 -14.77 -2.71 17.93
N ILE A 230 -15.01 -2.74 16.62
CA ILE A 230 -15.62 -1.63 15.87
C ILE A 230 -16.81 -2.19 15.09
N ARG A 231 -17.87 -1.41 15.02
CA ARG A 231 -19.04 -1.72 14.20
C ARG A 231 -19.25 -0.63 13.17
N SER A 232 -19.48 -1.04 11.94
CA SER A 232 -19.76 -0.17 10.81
C SER A 232 -20.98 -0.67 10.06
N ASP A 233 -21.55 0.18 9.23
CA ASP A 233 -22.60 -0.23 8.30
C ASP A 233 -22.03 -1.21 7.27
N GLY A 234 -22.85 -2.16 6.88
CA GLY A 234 -22.60 -3.10 5.79
C GLY A 234 -23.74 -3.02 4.78
N TYR A 235 -23.72 -3.90 3.79
CA TYR A 235 -24.79 -3.98 2.79
C TYR A 235 -25.87 -4.99 3.18
N GLU A 236 -25.48 -6.21 3.57
CA GLU A 236 -26.38 -7.28 3.97
C GLU A 236 -26.72 -7.19 5.46
N ALA A 237 -25.75 -6.86 6.25
CA ALA A 237 -25.82 -6.72 7.70
C ALA A 237 -24.69 -5.79 8.18
N PRO A 238 -24.80 -5.20 9.38
CA PRO A 238 -23.71 -4.46 9.97
C PRO A 238 -22.42 -5.30 10.07
N VAL A 239 -21.28 -4.68 9.77
CA VAL A 239 -19.95 -5.30 9.89
C VAL A 239 -19.43 -5.05 11.29
N THR A 240 -19.04 -6.10 11.99
CA THR A 240 -18.33 -6.00 13.27
C THR A 240 -16.91 -6.56 13.10
N LEU A 241 -15.92 -5.76 13.42
CA LEU A 241 -14.53 -6.16 13.49
C LEU A 241 -14.15 -6.37 14.96
N ASN A 242 -13.65 -7.55 15.29
CA ASN A 242 -13.17 -7.88 16.63
C ASN A 242 -11.66 -8.07 16.61
N ALA A 243 -10.97 -7.64 17.67
CA ALA A 243 -9.56 -7.91 17.86
C ALA A 243 -9.25 -8.26 19.32
N ALA A 244 -8.44 -9.29 19.50
CA ALA A 244 -7.79 -9.63 20.75
C ALA A 244 -6.29 -9.50 20.57
N MET A 245 -5.72 -8.40 21.05
CA MET A 245 -4.29 -8.11 21.00
C MET A 245 -3.60 -8.68 22.23
N THR A 246 -2.65 -9.59 22.04
CA THR A 246 -1.81 -10.14 23.10
C THR A 246 -0.39 -9.60 22.98
N ILE A 247 0.07 -8.91 24.03
CA ILE A 247 1.41 -8.34 24.11
C ILE A 247 2.30 -9.30 24.87
N HIS A 248 3.28 -9.88 24.17
CA HIS A 248 4.35 -10.73 24.71
C HIS A 248 5.63 -9.91 24.95
N ASP A 249 6.71 -10.57 25.39
CA ASP A 249 7.99 -9.89 25.61
C ASP A 249 8.70 -9.48 24.32
N ASP A 250 8.48 -10.23 23.24
CA ASP A 250 9.21 -10.10 21.96
C ASP A 250 8.32 -9.86 20.75
N ARG A 251 6.98 -9.89 20.94
CA ARG A 251 6.02 -9.75 19.84
C ARG A 251 4.65 -9.30 20.30
N ILE A 252 3.85 -8.87 19.36
CA ILE A 252 2.42 -8.58 19.52
C ILE A 252 1.64 -9.48 18.55
N GLU A 253 0.68 -10.22 19.09
CA GLU A 253 -0.25 -11.05 18.32
C GLU A 253 -1.64 -10.44 18.35
N VAL A 254 -2.32 -10.42 17.20
CA VAL A 254 -3.71 -9.94 17.08
C VAL A 254 -4.56 -11.06 16.47
N ASP A 255 -5.54 -11.51 17.23
CA ASP A 255 -6.54 -12.49 16.80
C ASP A 255 -7.85 -11.77 16.43
N TYR A 256 -8.30 -11.96 15.20
CA TYR A 256 -9.53 -11.40 14.65
C TYR A 256 -10.75 -12.35 14.76
N ALA A 257 -10.67 -13.37 15.59
CA ALA A 257 -11.79 -14.31 15.80
C ALA A 257 -13.07 -13.56 16.22
N GLY A 258 -14.20 -13.95 15.62
CA GLY A 258 -15.51 -13.31 15.83
C GLY A 258 -15.76 -12.07 14.97
N THR A 259 -14.84 -11.70 14.06
CA THR A 259 -15.09 -10.70 13.00
C THR A 259 -16.15 -11.22 12.03
N SER A 260 -16.99 -10.33 11.49
CA SER A 260 -18.04 -10.61 10.53
C SER A 260 -17.54 -11.40 9.32
N GLY A 261 -18.44 -12.23 8.75
CA GLY A 261 -18.20 -12.95 7.51
C GLY A 261 -18.10 -12.06 6.28
N LEU A 262 -17.91 -12.69 5.13
CA LEU A 262 -17.75 -12.02 3.83
C LEU A 262 -19.01 -11.28 3.40
N SER A 263 -18.85 -10.14 2.75
CA SER A 263 -19.91 -9.39 2.05
C SER A 263 -20.01 -9.87 0.59
N THR A 264 -21.22 -9.78 0.01
CA THR A 264 -21.43 -9.95 -1.43
C THR A 264 -21.04 -8.69 -2.23
N ARG A 265 -20.55 -7.65 -1.57
CA ARG A 265 -20.15 -6.35 -2.12
C ARG A 265 -18.65 -6.13 -1.99
N GLY A 266 -18.13 -5.18 -2.77
CA GLY A 266 -16.70 -4.90 -2.91
C GLY A 266 -15.98 -4.35 -1.68
N ILE A 267 -16.50 -4.55 -0.47
CA ILE A 267 -15.90 -4.08 0.80
C ILE A 267 -15.03 -5.11 1.52
N ASN A 268 -14.87 -6.30 0.95
CA ASN A 268 -14.02 -7.33 1.54
C ASN A 268 -12.54 -6.95 1.46
N VAL A 269 -11.76 -7.45 2.41
CA VAL A 269 -10.36 -7.08 2.59
C VAL A 269 -9.47 -8.32 2.35
N PRO A 270 -8.54 -8.28 1.37
CA PRO A 270 -7.50 -9.28 1.26
C PRO A 270 -6.57 -9.28 2.47
N PRO A 271 -6.01 -10.45 2.89
CA PRO A 271 -5.26 -10.56 4.14
C PRO A 271 -3.99 -9.68 4.18
N ALA A 272 -3.31 -9.45 3.06
CA ALA A 272 -2.14 -8.56 3.01
C ALA A 272 -2.50 -7.12 3.40
N TYR A 273 -3.64 -6.61 2.94
CA TYR A 273 -4.14 -5.29 3.31
C TYR A 273 -4.54 -5.21 4.79
N CYS A 274 -5.17 -6.26 5.32
CA CYS A 274 -5.48 -6.36 6.75
C CYS A 274 -4.20 -6.28 7.60
N ARG A 275 -3.19 -7.07 7.26
CA ARG A 275 -1.87 -7.01 7.96
C ARG A 275 -1.24 -5.63 7.88
N ALA A 276 -1.27 -5.02 6.70
CA ALA A 276 -0.67 -3.70 6.46
C ALA A 276 -1.23 -2.62 7.40
N TYR A 277 -2.55 -2.47 7.45
CA TYR A 277 -3.18 -1.45 8.28
C TYR A 277 -3.15 -1.78 9.77
N SER A 278 -3.20 -3.04 10.15
CA SER A 278 -3.03 -3.47 11.55
C SER A 278 -1.62 -3.15 12.06
N CYS A 279 -0.59 -3.53 11.28
CA CYS A 279 0.80 -3.19 11.60
C CYS A 279 1.01 -1.67 11.69
N PHE A 280 0.42 -0.91 10.78
CA PHE A 280 0.49 0.55 10.81
C PHE A 280 -0.08 1.12 12.10
N GLY A 281 -1.30 0.71 12.49
CA GLY A 281 -1.93 1.17 13.73
C GLY A 281 -1.10 0.88 14.98
N ILE A 282 -0.52 -0.32 15.08
CA ILE A 282 0.37 -0.69 16.16
C ILE A 282 1.67 0.14 16.13
N LYS A 283 2.28 0.23 14.95
CA LYS A 283 3.58 0.89 14.76
C LYS A 283 3.56 2.37 15.11
N CYS A 284 2.47 3.08 14.78
CA CYS A 284 2.28 4.50 15.12
C CYS A 284 2.35 4.79 16.63
N VAL A 285 2.01 3.82 17.46
CA VAL A 285 1.95 3.98 18.93
C VAL A 285 3.14 3.34 19.61
N VAL A 286 3.54 2.14 19.15
CA VAL A 286 4.54 1.32 19.85
C VAL A 286 5.96 1.73 19.46
N ALA A 287 6.22 1.94 18.19
CA ALA A 287 7.58 2.18 17.69
C ALA A 287 7.62 3.20 16.54
N PRO A 288 7.08 4.43 16.71
CA PRO A 288 6.97 5.42 15.65
C PRO A 288 8.32 5.90 15.11
N GLU A 289 9.35 5.94 15.96
CA GLU A 289 10.69 6.44 15.61
C GLU A 289 11.56 5.44 14.84
N ILE A 290 11.13 4.18 14.77
CA ILE A 290 11.89 3.15 14.06
C ILE A 290 11.45 3.14 12.59
N PRO A 291 12.34 3.38 11.61
CA PRO A 291 11.96 3.32 10.21
C PRO A 291 11.36 1.98 9.80
N ASN A 292 10.35 2.01 8.93
CA ASN A 292 9.73 0.80 8.43
C ASN A 292 10.69 0.02 7.53
N ASN A 293 10.81 -1.26 7.82
CA ASN A 293 11.48 -2.26 7.00
C ASN A 293 10.95 -3.64 7.41
N TRP A 294 11.36 -4.68 6.71
CA TRP A 294 10.92 -6.04 6.97
C TRP A 294 11.07 -6.43 8.44
N ALA A 295 12.21 -6.16 9.05
CA ALA A 295 12.52 -6.57 10.42
C ALA A 295 11.76 -5.76 11.48
N SER A 296 11.52 -4.46 11.24
CA SER A 296 10.74 -3.63 12.18
C SER A 296 9.26 -4.00 12.25
N LEU A 297 8.75 -4.68 11.22
CA LEU A 297 7.36 -5.14 11.15
C LEU A 297 7.21 -6.61 11.57
N SER A 298 8.28 -7.39 11.53
CA SER A 298 8.24 -8.83 11.79
C SER A 298 7.73 -9.25 13.18
N PRO A 299 7.83 -8.43 14.27
CA PRO A 299 7.26 -8.80 15.55
C PRO A 299 5.72 -8.67 15.67
N PHE A 300 5.03 -8.17 14.62
CA PHE A 300 3.59 -8.01 14.65
C PHE A 300 2.91 -9.12 13.84
N HIS A 301 2.16 -9.99 14.53
CA HIS A 301 1.55 -11.18 13.96
C HIS A 301 0.03 -11.08 13.95
N MET A 302 -0.59 -11.27 12.78
CA MET A 302 -2.04 -11.19 12.59
C MET A 302 -2.62 -12.58 12.29
N MET A 303 -3.49 -13.06 13.18
CA MET A 303 -4.26 -14.29 12.99
C MET A 303 -5.64 -13.91 12.44
N ILE A 304 -5.85 -14.12 11.13
CA ILE A 304 -7.03 -13.67 10.42
C ILE A 304 -7.81 -14.93 10.00
N PRO A 305 -8.99 -15.20 10.60
CA PRO A 305 -9.77 -16.40 10.27
C PRO A 305 -10.16 -16.45 8.78
N GLU A 306 -10.10 -17.64 8.20
CA GLU A 306 -10.58 -17.83 6.83
C GLU A 306 -12.09 -17.54 6.73
N GLY A 307 -12.51 -16.92 5.63
CA GLY A 307 -13.91 -16.61 5.37
C GLY A 307 -14.49 -15.45 6.18
N CYS A 308 -13.68 -14.74 6.97
CA CYS A 308 -14.09 -13.45 7.52
C CYS A 308 -13.81 -12.31 6.52
N ILE A 309 -14.50 -11.18 6.70
CA ILE A 309 -14.39 -10.00 5.81
C ILE A 309 -12.96 -9.47 5.68
N LEU A 310 -12.06 -9.76 6.63
CA LEU A 310 -10.64 -9.38 6.64
C LEU A 310 -9.72 -10.40 5.98
N ASN A 311 -10.25 -11.52 5.52
CA ASN A 311 -9.53 -12.59 4.83
C ASN A 311 -10.36 -13.12 3.67
N ALA A 312 -10.64 -12.25 2.73
CA ALA A 312 -11.43 -12.58 1.56
C ALA A 312 -10.62 -13.47 0.60
N PRO A 313 -11.11 -14.67 0.26
CA PRO A 313 -10.51 -15.50 -0.78
C PRO A 313 -10.95 -15.02 -2.17
N ARG A 314 -10.20 -15.44 -3.21
CA ARG A 314 -10.66 -15.28 -4.59
C ARG A 314 -11.94 -16.11 -4.81
N PRO A 315 -12.86 -15.63 -5.62
CA PRO A 315 -12.90 -14.37 -6.40
C PRO A 315 -13.76 -13.27 -5.76
N TYR A 316 -13.82 -13.18 -4.43
CA TYR A 316 -14.66 -12.18 -3.75
C TYR A 316 -14.34 -10.75 -4.21
N PRO A 317 -15.35 -9.85 -4.28
CA PRO A 317 -15.18 -8.47 -4.68
C PRO A 317 -14.48 -7.67 -3.58
N VAL A 318 -13.52 -6.80 -3.98
CA VAL A 318 -12.60 -6.11 -3.07
C VAL A 318 -12.35 -4.65 -3.46
N SER A 319 -13.05 -4.11 -4.46
CA SER A 319 -12.76 -2.82 -5.09
C SER A 319 -12.62 -1.68 -4.10
N VAL A 320 -13.49 -1.61 -3.08
CA VAL A 320 -13.44 -0.58 -2.03
C VAL A 320 -13.07 -1.17 -0.66
N ARG A 321 -12.07 -2.07 -0.64
CA ARG A 321 -11.54 -2.69 0.58
C ARG A 321 -11.18 -1.69 1.68
N HIS A 322 -10.86 -0.44 1.32
CA HIS A 322 -10.48 0.60 2.27
C HIS A 322 -11.64 1.01 3.20
N VAL A 323 -12.89 0.86 2.79
CA VAL A 323 -14.07 1.15 3.64
C VAL A 323 -14.03 0.37 4.96
N VAL A 324 -13.56 -0.87 4.92
CA VAL A 324 -13.38 -1.72 6.10
C VAL A 324 -11.94 -1.66 6.61
N GLY A 325 -10.98 -1.71 5.73
CA GLY A 325 -9.55 -1.80 6.10
C GLY A 325 -9.03 -0.59 6.87
N GLN A 326 -9.55 0.61 6.59
CA GLN A 326 -9.14 1.82 7.32
C GLN A 326 -9.69 1.93 8.74
N LEU A 327 -10.58 1.05 9.15
CA LEU A 327 -11.02 0.92 10.54
C LEU A 327 -9.98 0.18 11.41
N LEU A 328 -9.07 -0.57 10.80
CA LEU A 328 -8.13 -1.44 11.52
C LEU A 328 -7.15 -0.68 12.43
N PRO A 329 -6.55 0.47 12.04
CA PRO A 329 -5.70 1.24 12.94
C PRO A 329 -6.44 1.71 14.20
N ASP A 330 -7.67 2.19 14.06
CA ASP A 330 -8.49 2.61 15.21
C ASP A 330 -8.83 1.39 16.09
N LEU A 331 -9.09 0.23 15.51
CA LEU A 331 -9.29 -1.03 16.25
C LEU A 331 -8.03 -1.43 17.04
N MET A 332 -6.84 -1.28 16.44
CA MET A 332 -5.56 -1.52 17.13
C MET A 332 -5.34 -0.51 18.26
N MET A 333 -5.67 0.75 18.03
CA MET A 333 -5.61 1.79 19.04
C MET A 333 -6.58 1.53 20.20
N GLY A 334 -7.78 1.00 19.92
CA GLY A 334 -8.73 0.56 20.95
C GLY A 334 -8.20 -0.52 21.88
N CYS A 335 -7.41 -1.46 21.36
CA CYS A 335 -6.69 -2.44 22.16
C CYS A 335 -5.56 -1.78 22.98
N LEU A 336 -4.73 -0.96 22.32
CA LEU A 336 -3.58 -0.29 22.93
C LEU A 336 -3.99 0.74 24.00
N HIS A 337 -5.15 1.39 23.86
CA HIS A 337 -5.66 2.33 24.85
C HIS A 337 -5.82 1.68 26.23
N GLN A 338 -6.22 0.41 26.28
CA GLN A 338 -6.37 -0.32 27.54
C GLN A 338 -5.01 -0.66 28.18
N ALA A 339 -3.99 -0.89 27.35
CA ALA A 339 -2.63 -1.18 27.81
C ALA A 339 -1.88 0.09 28.25
N ILE A 340 -2.00 1.17 27.49
CA ILE A 340 -1.23 2.42 27.66
C ILE A 340 -2.15 3.65 27.50
N PRO A 341 -3.10 3.85 28.45
CA PRO A 341 -3.99 4.99 28.42
C PRO A 341 -3.19 6.30 28.43
N GLY A 342 -3.65 7.28 27.68
CA GLY A 342 -2.98 8.58 27.55
C GLY A 342 -1.86 8.65 26.51
N ARG A 343 -1.58 7.56 25.75
CA ARG A 343 -0.66 7.54 24.62
C ARG A 343 -1.36 7.30 23.26
N VAL A 344 -2.65 7.05 23.29
CA VAL A 344 -3.44 6.68 22.10
C VAL A 344 -4.52 7.72 21.86
N ASN A 345 -4.73 8.08 20.60
CA ASN A 345 -5.80 8.97 20.20
C ASN A 345 -7.17 8.28 20.32
N ALA A 346 -8.23 9.07 20.48
CA ALA A 346 -9.58 8.60 20.25
C ALA A 346 -9.78 8.22 18.77
N GLU A 347 -10.85 7.48 18.47
CA GLU A 347 -11.22 7.14 17.12
C GLU A 347 -11.40 8.40 16.25
N GLY A 348 -10.89 8.36 15.04
CA GLY A 348 -11.09 9.38 14.03
C GLY A 348 -12.36 9.14 13.21
N SER A 349 -12.51 9.85 12.11
CA SER A 349 -13.58 9.57 11.15
C SER A 349 -13.38 8.22 10.47
N SER A 350 -12.16 7.72 10.41
CA SER A 350 -11.73 6.51 9.66
C SER A 350 -12.28 6.50 8.22
N ALA A 351 -12.72 7.66 7.75
CA ALA A 351 -13.37 7.83 6.48
C ALA A 351 -12.42 8.53 5.51
N LEU A 352 -12.15 7.87 4.42
CA LEU A 352 -11.64 8.46 3.20
C LEU A 352 -12.75 8.35 2.16
N TRP A 353 -13.30 9.49 1.77
CA TRP A 353 -14.36 9.53 0.79
C TRP A 353 -13.76 9.69 -0.60
N ASN A 354 -13.94 8.67 -1.40
CA ASN A 354 -13.41 8.58 -2.76
C ASN A 354 -14.54 8.52 -3.79
N PRO A 355 -15.41 9.56 -3.90
CA PRO A 355 -16.45 9.53 -4.92
C PRO A 355 -15.84 9.58 -6.32
N PRO A 356 -16.05 8.52 -7.15
CA PRO A 356 -15.72 8.57 -8.55
C PRO A 356 -16.77 9.43 -9.29
N LEU A 357 -16.32 10.40 -10.05
CA LEU A 357 -17.16 11.27 -10.86
C LEU A 357 -16.89 10.98 -12.33
N ARG A 358 -17.95 10.72 -13.08
CA ARG A 358 -17.91 10.48 -14.53
C ARG A 358 -18.86 11.42 -15.24
N GLY A 359 -18.42 11.94 -16.37
CA GLY A 359 -19.22 12.80 -17.22
C GLY A 359 -18.79 12.74 -18.67
N GLY A 360 -19.48 13.49 -19.51
CA GLY A 360 -19.23 13.56 -20.94
C GLY A 360 -20.36 13.02 -21.81
N SER A 361 -20.10 12.91 -23.10
CA SER A 361 -21.10 12.53 -24.10
C SER A 361 -21.61 11.09 -23.94
N GLN A 362 -20.76 10.17 -23.49
CA GLN A 362 -21.14 8.76 -23.32
C GLN A 362 -22.14 8.58 -22.16
N VAL A 363 -22.09 9.42 -21.13
CA VAL A 363 -22.98 9.34 -19.97
C VAL A 363 -24.28 10.11 -20.23
N SER A 364 -24.20 11.25 -20.90
CA SER A 364 -25.36 12.13 -21.14
C SER A 364 -26.23 11.74 -22.34
N GLY A 365 -25.74 10.88 -23.25
CA GLY A 365 -26.39 10.53 -24.51
C GLY A 365 -26.48 11.71 -25.49
N GLN A 366 -25.77 12.81 -25.23
CA GLN A 366 -25.72 13.98 -26.11
C GLN A 366 -24.58 13.80 -27.15
N ALA A 367 -24.78 14.38 -28.33
CA ALA A 367 -23.77 14.32 -29.37
C ALA A 367 -22.49 15.09 -28.99
N ALA A 368 -21.44 14.53 -29.26
CA ALA A 368 -19.99 14.69 -29.17
C ALA A 368 -19.38 16.12 -29.11
N GLU A 369 -19.81 16.99 -28.24
CA GLU A 369 -19.09 18.25 -27.92
C GLU A 369 -18.53 18.30 -26.50
N VAL A 370 -18.79 17.28 -25.66
CA VAL A 370 -18.30 17.23 -24.29
C VAL A 370 -17.30 16.08 -24.17
N GLU A 371 -16.07 16.41 -23.83
CA GLU A 371 -15.02 15.43 -23.58
C GLU A 371 -15.40 14.53 -22.41
N ASP A 372 -15.23 13.21 -22.60
CA ASP A 372 -15.49 12.24 -21.53
C ASP A 372 -14.40 12.38 -20.47
N PHE A 373 -14.80 12.33 -19.19
CA PHE A 373 -13.88 12.38 -18.07
C PHE A 373 -14.25 11.36 -16.98
N GLU A 374 -13.26 10.92 -16.26
CA GLU A 374 -13.38 10.20 -14.99
C GLU A 374 -12.35 10.75 -14.01
N ILE A 375 -12.80 11.08 -12.81
CA ILE A 375 -11.94 11.51 -11.71
C ILE A 375 -12.37 10.82 -10.42
N ILE A 376 -11.39 10.57 -9.54
CA ILE A 376 -11.64 10.11 -8.19
C ILE A 376 -11.20 11.22 -7.25
N THR A 377 -12.11 11.74 -6.43
CA THR A 377 -11.77 12.75 -5.43
C THR A 377 -11.37 12.09 -4.13
N PHE A 378 -10.48 12.73 -3.38
CA PHE A 378 -10.04 12.28 -2.06
C PHE A 378 -10.41 13.34 -1.03
N ASN A 379 -11.37 12.99 -0.17
CA ASN A 379 -11.85 13.87 0.88
C ASN A 379 -11.67 13.17 2.22
N SER A 380 -11.03 13.84 3.15
CA SER A 380 -10.74 13.29 4.48
C SER A 380 -11.60 13.94 5.55
N GLY A 381 -12.01 13.15 6.55
CA GLY A 381 -12.68 13.60 7.74
C GLY A 381 -11.72 14.32 8.69
N GLY A 382 -11.62 13.88 9.90
CA GLY A 382 -10.71 14.40 10.91
C GLY A 382 -10.10 13.27 11.73
N THR A 383 -9.05 13.58 12.49
CA THR A 383 -8.50 12.64 13.46
C THR A 383 -9.27 12.77 14.79
N GLY A 384 -9.30 11.68 15.56
CA GLY A 384 -9.82 11.70 16.92
C GLY A 384 -9.03 12.62 17.85
N ALA A 385 -9.62 12.97 18.99
CA ALA A 385 -8.95 13.75 20.03
C ALA A 385 -7.66 13.04 20.49
N ARG A 386 -6.61 13.82 20.66
CA ARG A 386 -5.34 13.36 21.22
C ARG A 386 -5.37 13.42 22.76
N PRO A 387 -4.52 12.71 23.49
CA PRO A 387 -4.57 12.68 24.94
C PRO A 387 -4.58 14.06 25.63
N THR A 388 -3.97 15.07 25.02
CA THR A 388 -3.83 16.42 25.59
C THR A 388 -4.23 17.54 24.64
N LYS A 389 -4.81 17.21 23.46
CA LYS A 389 -5.17 18.18 22.44
C LYS A 389 -6.39 17.69 21.66
N ASP A 390 -7.10 18.61 21.03
CA ASP A 390 -8.18 18.30 20.09
C ASP A 390 -7.65 17.50 18.88
N GLY A 391 -8.54 16.81 18.20
CA GLY A 391 -8.27 16.20 16.90
C GLY A 391 -7.89 17.25 15.85
N LEU A 392 -7.53 16.81 14.68
CA LEU A 392 -7.21 17.68 13.54
C LEU A 392 -8.30 17.53 12.48
N ASP A 393 -8.77 18.66 11.96
CA ASP A 393 -9.75 18.71 10.88
C ASP A 393 -9.07 18.48 9.52
N GLY A 394 -9.81 17.89 8.58
CA GLY A 394 -9.36 17.74 7.19
C GLY A 394 -8.11 16.89 7.00
N ILE A 395 -7.77 16.03 7.96
CA ILE A 395 -6.63 15.12 7.91
C ILE A 395 -7.15 13.69 7.89
N ALA A 396 -6.76 12.93 6.87
CA ALA A 396 -7.04 11.52 6.81
C ALA A 396 -6.06 10.73 7.69
N PHE A 397 -6.56 10.17 8.77
CA PHE A 397 -5.91 9.08 9.47
C PHE A 397 -6.85 7.88 9.35
N PRO A 398 -6.41 6.74 8.91
CA PRO A 398 -5.02 6.28 8.76
C PRO A 398 -4.44 6.35 7.35
N SER A 399 -5.08 6.99 6.37
CA SER A 399 -4.72 6.78 4.97
C SER A 399 -3.37 7.39 4.53
N GLY A 400 -2.92 8.47 5.13
CA GLY A 400 -1.76 9.24 4.65
C GLY A 400 -2.01 10.03 3.35
N VAL A 401 -3.16 9.81 2.70
CA VAL A 401 -3.55 10.49 1.46
C VAL A 401 -3.99 11.92 1.76
N ARG A 402 -3.64 12.86 0.89
CA ARG A 402 -4.03 14.26 1.04
C ARG A 402 -5.41 14.50 0.45
N THR A 403 -6.19 15.39 1.07
CA THR A 403 -7.39 15.95 0.44
C THR A 403 -6.96 16.69 -0.82
N MET A 404 -7.59 16.35 -1.94
CA MET A 404 -7.33 17.03 -3.21
C MET A 404 -7.88 18.45 -3.18
N PRO A 405 -7.12 19.46 -3.66
CA PRO A 405 -7.64 20.80 -3.81
C PRO A 405 -8.73 20.84 -4.90
N VAL A 406 -9.73 21.73 -4.71
CA VAL A 406 -10.86 21.86 -5.66
C VAL A 406 -10.37 22.19 -7.08
N GLU A 407 -9.30 22.95 -7.20
CA GLU A 407 -8.69 23.36 -8.46
C GLU A 407 -8.05 22.19 -9.24
N ALA A 408 -7.76 21.07 -8.55
CA ALA A 408 -7.22 19.85 -9.15
C ALA A 408 -8.31 18.81 -9.46
N THR A 409 -9.55 19.12 -9.08
CA THR A 409 -10.74 18.31 -9.35
C THR A 409 -11.52 18.93 -10.51
#